data_7b014c99950ef176655dbb3f530982d1
#
_entry.id   7b014c99950ef176655dbb3f530982d1
#
_cell.length_a   1.000
_cell.length_b   1.000
_cell.length_c   1.000
_cell.angle_alpha   90.00
_cell.angle_beta   90.00
_cell.angle_gamma   90.00
#
_symmetry.space_group_name_H-M   'P 1'
#
loop_
_entity.id
_entity.type
_entity.pdbx_description
1 polymer ?
#
loop_
_entity_poly.entity_id
_entity_poly.type
_entity_poly.pdbx_seq_one_letter_code
_entity_poly.pdbx_strand_id
1 'polypeptide(L)'
;ILLSAHYDSYFSGFQDDNTAVSMMLGIARALVKSGFQPKYNLIFCAMAAEEWGVINSKYDWSTGAYEEIFTVRPQWRGQVIADLNFELPAFAHGKKDGVRCTYEYESFLKEFVSGVSPDKTVYPEGIEVLCPIETWSDDFSMAIGGIPSMVNDFASGEFMETHYHSQFDNEEFYDEEVYRFHHEFYGRLVLALDRLAVVPLDFSRLFSAVKESEDQGLWKRANADGRKLLEEASRGEALGKGIYDQISRINLRYRKMLEEGRQEEAERLFAACEPLQEKLLYAFYKEQDYFVRLNWHDEVLFPQQAVRRNLEAIYQALDCLEAGNIRQCLEYVYSIDNNRYAFEFDREVFDYFTGYVLDQPADRLKWGTGRIIHHENLFRLVEGLKKRAENEGQELQNLEEQLKELTAVAESQAACYRDDLRYMTEASKKIGLLLEECREMARSEEIQTYGE
;
A
#
# COMPACT_ATOMS: atom_id res chain seq x y z
N ILE A 1 -6.93 15.93 9.48
CA ILE A 1 -6.37 14.65 9.92
C ILE A 1 -7.54 13.72 10.18
N LEU A 2 -7.54 12.55 9.58
CA LEU A 2 -8.51 11.49 9.78
C LEU A 2 -7.95 10.48 10.77
N LEU A 3 -8.79 10.02 11.69
CA LEU A 3 -8.56 8.84 12.51
C LEU A 3 -9.70 7.89 12.18
N SER A 4 -9.39 6.67 11.78
CA SER A 4 -10.36 5.69 11.31
C SER A 4 -10.21 4.35 12.01
N ALA A 5 -11.32 3.64 12.11
CA ALA A 5 -11.43 2.27 12.58
C ALA A 5 -12.79 1.74 12.14
N HIS A 6 -12.93 0.45 11.91
CA HIS A 6 -14.23 -0.11 11.58
C HIS A 6 -15.02 -0.55 12.83
N TYR A 7 -16.33 -0.54 12.74
CA TYR A 7 -17.20 -0.90 13.86
C TYR A 7 -18.09 -2.12 13.59
N ASP A 8 -18.07 -2.64 12.38
CA ASP A 8 -18.62 -3.95 12.10
C ASP A 8 -17.64 -5.04 12.57
N SER A 9 -18.11 -6.23 12.79
CA SER A 9 -17.29 -7.31 13.33
C SER A 9 -17.93 -8.66 13.07
N TYR A 10 -17.10 -9.70 13.06
CA TYR A 10 -17.59 -11.06 13.21
C TYR A 10 -17.89 -11.34 14.68
N PHE A 11 -19.08 -11.88 14.96
CA PHE A 11 -19.54 -12.22 16.31
C PHE A 11 -19.50 -11.02 17.29
N SER A 12 -18.76 -11.15 18.41
CA SER A 12 -18.65 -10.06 19.41
C SER A 12 -17.57 -9.04 19.05
N GLY A 13 -16.55 -9.42 18.28
CA GLY A 13 -15.52 -8.53 17.79
C GLY A 13 -14.86 -7.67 18.86
N PHE A 14 -14.41 -8.28 19.97
CA PHE A 14 -13.82 -7.50 21.05
C PHE A 14 -12.53 -6.83 20.63
N GLN A 15 -11.60 -7.60 20.04
CA GLN A 15 -10.37 -7.09 19.49
C GLN A 15 -10.61 -6.48 18.11
N ASP A 16 -11.31 -7.18 17.24
CA ASP A 16 -11.55 -6.87 15.86
C ASP A 16 -13.01 -6.38 15.64
N ASP A 17 -13.30 -5.06 15.66
CA ASP A 17 -12.34 -4.00 15.84
C ASP A 17 -12.82 -2.99 16.91
N ASN A 18 -13.58 -3.48 17.91
CA ASN A 18 -14.13 -2.62 18.97
C ASN A 18 -13.02 -1.97 19.80
N THR A 19 -11.84 -2.61 19.95
CA THR A 19 -10.71 -1.98 20.67
C THR A 19 -10.15 -0.80 19.90
N ALA A 20 -10.09 -0.83 18.57
CA ALA A 20 -9.65 0.32 17.77
C ALA A 20 -10.65 1.48 17.83
N VAL A 21 -11.96 1.21 17.69
CA VAL A 21 -12.99 2.24 17.90
C VAL A 21 -12.88 2.86 19.28
N SER A 22 -12.68 2.03 20.32
CA SER A 22 -12.52 2.52 21.69
C SER A 22 -11.25 3.35 21.87
N MET A 23 -10.14 2.97 21.22
CA MET A 23 -8.90 3.75 21.22
C MET A 23 -9.09 5.11 20.56
N MET A 24 -9.72 5.13 19.40
CA MET A 24 -10.05 6.36 18.68
C MET A 24 -10.87 7.32 19.56
N LEU A 25 -11.92 6.82 20.24
CA LEU A 25 -12.72 7.60 21.18
C LEU A 25 -11.93 8.02 22.43
N GLY A 26 -11.00 7.18 22.90
CA GLY A 26 -10.10 7.48 24.01
C GLY A 26 -9.18 8.67 23.69
N ILE A 27 -8.58 8.66 22.49
CA ILE A 27 -7.75 9.76 21.99
C ILE A 27 -8.58 11.06 21.89
N ALA A 28 -9.78 10.98 21.28
CA ALA A 28 -10.69 12.14 21.18
C ALA A 28 -10.99 12.73 22.57
N ARG A 29 -11.33 11.87 23.54
CA ARG A 29 -11.61 12.26 24.91
C ARG A 29 -10.40 12.90 25.60
N ALA A 30 -9.21 12.37 25.39
CA ALA A 30 -7.97 12.93 25.95
C ALA A 30 -7.70 14.33 25.41
N LEU A 31 -7.80 14.52 24.10
CA LEU A 31 -7.64 15.84 23.44
C LEU A 31 -8.65 16.87 23.96
N VAL A 32 -9.93 16.52 24.04
CA VAL A 32 -10.97 17.41 24.57
C VAL A 32 -10.71 17.76 26.04
N LYS A 33 -10.38 16.77 26.89
CA LYS A 33 -10.11 17.00 28.31
C LYS A 33 -8.87 17.82 28.58
N SER A 34 -7.85 17.73 27.72
CA SER A 34 -6.64 18.54 27.82
C SER A 34 -6.87 20.02 27.43
N GLY A 35 -8.02 20.33 26.83
CA GLY A 35 -8.29 21.67 26.28
C GLY A 35 -7.49 21.94 25.00
N PHE A 36 -6.99 20.91 24.33
CA PHE A 36 -6.25 21.03 23.08
C PHE A 36 -7.10 21.73 22.01
N GLN A 37 -6.51 22.68 21.33
CA GLN A 37 -7.11 23.40 20.21
C GLN A 37 -6.35 23.01 18.93
N PRO A 38 -6.88 22.11 18.12
CA PRO A 38 -6.20 21.65 16.93
C PRO A 38 -6.14 22.74 15.86
N LYS A 39 -5.06 22.78 15.09
CA LYS A 39 -4.91 23.62 13.91
C LYS A 39 -5.66 23.01 12.72
N TYR A 40 -5.51 21.71 12.53
CA TYR A 40 -6.27 20.95 11.56
C TYR A 40 -7.60 20.45 12.15
N ASN A 41 -8.62 20.29 11.31
CA ASN A 41 -9.79 19.55 11.72
C ASN A 41 -9.38 18.09 12.00
N LEU A 42 -9.79 17.57 13.14
CA LEU A 42 -9.65 16.15 13.49
C LEU A 42 -10.99 15.47 13.24
N ILE A 43 -10.99 14.51 12.34
CA ILE A 43 -12.17 13.72 11.97
C ILE A 43 -12.00 12.33 12.56
N PHE A 44 -12.97 11.89 13.34
CA PHE A 44 -13.04 10.55 13.90
C PHE A 44 -14.10 9.79 13.12
N CYS A 45 -13.69 8.85 12.30
CA CYS A 45 -14.54 8.12 11.37
C CYS A 45 -14.63 6.66 11.77
N ALA A 46 -15.78 6.25 12.30
CA ALA A 46 -16.08 4.84 12.51
C ALA A 46 -16.73 4.31 11.21
N MET A 47 -16.07 3.36 10.57
CA MET A 47 -16.48 2.83 9.28
C MET A 47 -17.30 1.54 9.45
N ALA A 48 -18.23 1.33 8.55
CA ALA A 48 -18.99 0.09 8.45
C ALA A 48 -18.50 -0.72 7.27
N ALA A 49 -18.73 -2.02 7.30
CA ALA A 49 -18.49 -2.92 6.18
C ALA A 49 -17.01 -2.97 5.74
N GLU A 50 -16.10 -2.95 6.69
CA GLU A 50 -14.71 -3.31 6.47
C GLU A 50 -14.63 -4.80 6.14
N GLU A 51 -15.31 -5.63 6.90
CA GLU A 51 -15.39 -7.08 6.81
C GLU A 51 -16.19 -7.59 5.59
N TRP A 52 -16.68 -6.69 4.74
CA TRP A 52 -17.55 -7.00 3.63
C TRP A 52 -16.98 -6.50 2.30
N GLY A 53 -17.09 -7.39 1.31
CA GLY A 53 -16.67 -7.09 -0.04
C GLY A 53 -17.75 -6.49 -0.92
N VAL A 54 -17.32 -5.85 -1.99
CA VAL A 54 -18.20 -5.40 -3.09
C VAL A 54 -18.39 -6.55 -4.07
N ILE A 55 -19.63 -7.01 -4.23
CA ILE A 55 -19.96 -8.08 -5.18
C ILE A 55 -19.42 -7.77 -6.58
N ASN A 56 -18.83 -8.76 -7.22
CA ASN A 56 -18.21 -8.67 -8.54
C ASN A 56 -17.05 -7.64 -8.59
N SER A 57 -16.32 -7.52 -7.52
CA SER A 57 -15.11 -6.72 -7.46
C SER A 57 -13.92 -7.61 -7.11
N LYS A 58 -12.75 -7.36 -7.72
CA LYS A 58 -11.52 -8.04 -7.32
C LYS A 58 -11.12 -7.60 -5.91
N TYR A 59 -11.17 -6.31 -5.67
CA TYR A 59 -11.02 -5.75 -4.35
C TYR A 59 -12.37 -5.80 -3.65
N ASP A 60 -12.58 -6.86 -2.90
CA ASP A 60 -13.82 -7.15 -2.20
C ASP A 60 -13.69 -6.99 -0.69
N TRP A 61 -12.89 -6.05 -0.26
CA TRP A 61 -12.59 -5.75 1.12
C TRP A 61 -12.84 -4.27 1.44
N SER A 62 -13.02 -3.91 2.71
CA SER A 62 -13.16 -2.53 3.18
C SER A 62 -14.16 -1.69 2.37
N THR A 63 -15.34 -2.26 2.10
CA THR A 63 -16.38 -1.62 1.28
C THR A 63 -16.75 -0.24 1.80
N GLY A 64 -16.83 -0.08 3.13
CA GLY A 64 -17.18 1.18 3.78
C GLY A 64 -16.21 2.29 3.48
N ALA A 65 -14.92 2.07 3.71
CA ALA A 65 -13.88 3.04 3.41
C ALA A 65 -13.80 3.37 1.91
N TYR A 66 -13.94 2.35 1.05
CA TYR A 66 -13.97 2.55 -0.39
C TYR A 66 -15.13 3.47 -0.82
N GLU A 67 -16.35 3.20 -0.36
CA GLU A 67 -17.49 4.06 -0.67
C GLU A 67 -17.38 5.44 -0.01
N GLU A 68 -16.82 5.54 1.19
CA GLU A 68 -16.60 6.82 1.85
C GLU A 68 -15.76 7.76 0.98
N ILE A 69 -14.58 7.32 0.54
CA ILE A 69 -13.68 8.22 -0.20
C ILE A 69 -14.07 8.40 -1.68
N PHE A 70 -14.68 7.39 -2.32
CA PHE A 70 -15.01 7.50 -3.74
C PHE A 70 -16.41 8.04 -4.01
N THR A 71 -17.35 7.90 -3.08
CA THR A 71 -18.76 8.24 -3.30
C THR A 71 -19.28 9.28 -2.31
N VAL A 72 -19.05 9.08 -1.01
CA VAL A 72 -19.65 9.91 0.05
C VAL A 72 -18.87 11.20 0.30
N ARG A 73 -17.54 11.10 0.39
CA ARG A 73 -16.64 12.21 0.70
C ARG A 73 -15.50 12.39 -0.32
N PRO A 74 -15.78 12.41 -1.62
CA PRO A 74 -14.73 12.57 -2.63
C PRO A 74 -13.93 13.88 -2.51
N GLN A 75 -14.50 14.87 -1.78
CA GLN A 75 -13.83 16.14 -1.49
C GLN A 75 -12.72 16.04 -0.44
N TRP A 76 -12.62 14.95 0.32
CA TRP A 76 -11.50 14.75 1.26
C TRP A 76 -10.16 14.60 0.54
N ARG A 77 -10.21 14.11 -0.69
CA ARG A 77 -9.04 14.11 -1.59
C ARG A 77 -8.48 15.53 -1.75
N GLY A 78 -7.18 15.67 -1.52
CA GLY A 78 -6.50 16.96 -1.58
C GLY A 78 -6.69 17.86 -0.35
N GLN A 79 -7.45 17.43 0.66
CA GLN A 79 -7.69 18.17 1.90
C GLN A 79 -7.20 17.42 3.15
N VAL A 80 -7.41 16.10 3.21
CA VAL A 80 -6.96 15.28 4.33
C VAL A 80 -5.48 14.99 4.17
N ILE A 81 -4.68 15.42 5.15
CA ILE A 81 -3.23 15.29 5.10
C ILE A 81 -2.72 13.92 5.54
N ALA A 82 -3.48 13.23 6.39
CA ALA A 82 -3.17 11.90 6.88
C ALA A 82 -4.44 11.19 7.31
N ASP A 83 -4.48 9.88 7.08
CA ASP A 83 -5.37 8.94 7.73
C ASP A 83 -4.55 8.04 8.66
N LEU A 84 -4.99 7.94 9.91
CA LEU A 84 -4.48 7.04 10.93
C LEU A 84 -5.56 5.98 11.13
N ASN A 85 -5.40 4.86 10.47
CA ASN A 85 -6.26 3.71 10.64
C ASN A 85 -5.77 2.85 11.81
N PHE A 86 -6.69 2.27 12.54
CA PHE A 86 -6.40 1.43 13.71
C PHE A 86 -7.02 0.07 13.55
N GLU A 87 -6.24 -0.97 13.90
CA GLU A 87 -6.63 -2.37 13.84
C GLU A 87 -6.10 -3.11 15.07
N LEU A 88 -6.96 -3.80 15.79
CA LEU A 88 -6.60 -4.70 16.90
C LEU A 88 -5.52 -4.14 17.87
N PRO A 89 -5.62 -2.91 18.37
CA PRO A 89 -4.51 -2.26 19.08
C PRO A 89 -4.35 -2.70 20.54
N ALA A 90 -5.16 -3.63 21.05
CA ALA A 90 -5.21 -3.93 22.48
C ALA A 90 -4.39 -5.15 22.91
N PHE A 91 -3.53 -5.67 22.05
CA PHE A 91 -2.53 -6.70 22.38
C PHE A 91 -1.30 -6.57 21.47
N ALA A 92 -0.18 -7.18 21.87
CA ALA A 92 1.04 -7.14 21.06
C ALA A 92 1.03 -8.24 20.00
N HIS A 93 1.19 -7.85 18.75
CA HIS A 93 1.29 -8.77 17.60
C HIS A 93 2.68 -9.41 17.48
N GLY A 94 3.65 -8.96 18.28
CA GLY A 94 5.01 -9.46 18.29
C GLY A 94 5.87 -8.80 19.37
N LYS A 95 7.19 -9.01 19.31
CA LYS A 95 8.15 -8.34 20.18
C LYS A 95 8.53 -6.94 19.73
N LYS A 96 8.14 -6.59 18.55
CA LYS A 96 8.38 -5.32 17.88
C LYS A 96 7.03 -4.77 17.46
N ASP A 97 6.81 -3.49 17.67
CA ASP A 97 5.65 -2.80 17.13
C ASP A 97 5.93 -2.34 15.70
N GLY A 98 4.89 -2.15 14.91
CA GLY A 98 4.98 -1.70 13.53
C GLY A 98 3.98 -0.58 13.22
N VAL A 99 4.43 0.37 12.41
CA VAL A 99 3.53 1.31 11.72
C VAL A 99 3.73 1.15 10.23
N ARG A 100 2.72 0.65 9.55
CA ARG A 100 2.71 0.51 8.10
C ARG A 100 2.15 1.77 7.46
N CYS A 101 2.75 2.24 6.37
CA CYS A 101 2.31 3.48 5.72
C CYS A 101 2.56 3.47 4.21
N THR A 102 2.00 4.45 3.52
CA THR A 102 2.39 4.78 2.15
C THR A 102 3.86 5.19 2.11
N TYR A 103 4.55 4.95 1.00
CA TYR A 103 5.98 5.24 0.85
C TYR A 103 6.36 6.67 1.29
N GLU A 104 5.52 7.64 0.99
CA GLU A 104 5.79 9.06 1.21
C GLU A 104 5.82 9.45 2.68
N TYR A 105 5.15 8.69 3.55
CA TYR A 105 5.18 8.92 5.00
C TYR A 105 6.36 8.26 5.71
N GLU A 106 7.10 7.37 5.05
CA GLU A 106 8.16 6.57 5.67
C GLU A 106 9.21 7.43 6.37
N SER A 107 9.71 8.49 5.70
CA SER A 107 10.74 9.37 6.26
C SER A 107 10.27 10.13 7.49
N PHE A 108 9.05 10.67 7.46
CA PHE A 108 8.45 11.38 8.60
C PHE A 108 8.22 10.43 9.79
N LEU A 109 7.67 9.25 9.55
CA LEU A 109 7.42 8.28 10.63
C LEU A 109 8.70 7.75 11.23
N LYS A 110 9.74 7.50 10.44
CA LYS A 110 11.07 7.11 10.97
C LYS A 110 11.66 8.20 11.88
N GLU A 111 11.53 9.48 11.51
CA GLU A 111 11.94 10.59 12.37
C GLU A 111 11.09 10.63 13.66
N PHE A 112 9.77 10.51 13.54
CA PHE A 112 8.87 10.49 14.69
C PHE A 112 9.18 9.33 15.65
N VAL A 113 9.28 8.10 15.13
CA VAL A 113 9.59 6.89 15.91
C VAL A 113 10.94 7.02 16.62
N SER A 114 11.95 7.63 15.98
CA SER A 114 13.27 7.84 16.60
C SER A 114 13.22 8.70 17.85
N GLY A 115 12.22 9.56 17.97
CA GLY A 115 11.94 10.42 19.14
C GLY A 115 11.06 9.74 20.21
N VAL A 116 10.51 8.58 19.92
CA VAL A 116 9.70 7.81 20.88
C VAL A 116 10.57 6.74 21.52
N SER A 117 10.65 6.76 22.86
CA SER A 117 11.28 5.65 23.58
C SER A 117 10.24 4.57 23.78
N PRO A 118 10.34 3.41 23.09
CA PRO A 118 9.42 2.32 23.34
C PRO A 118 9.55 1.85 24.78
N ASP A 119 8.44 1.53 25.41
CA ASP A 119 8.47 0.80 26.65
C ASP A 119 9.06 -0.60 26.38
N LYS A 120 10.25 -0.86 26.91
CA LYS A 120 10.94 -2.14 26.70
C LYS A 120 10.21 -3.32 27.32
N THR A 121 9.22 -3.09 28.15
CA THR A 121 8.37 -4.15 28.71
C THR A 121 7.31 -4.57 27.72
N VAL A 122 6.80 -3.63 26.90
CA VAL A 122 5.75 -3.87 25.89
C VAL A 122 6.38 -4.35 24.58
N TYR A 123 7.34 -3.58 24.04
CA TYR A 123 8.01 -3.85 22.77
C TYR A 123 9.54 -3.88 22.93
N PRO A 124 10.11 -5.00 23.39
CA PRO A 124 11.56 -5.10 23.69
C PRO A 124 12.46 -4.90 22.47
N GLU A 125 11.96 -5.17 21.27
CA GLU A 125 12.69 -5.00 19.99
C GLU A 125 12.41 -3.65 19.31
N GLY A 126 11.59 -2.79 19.94
CA GLY A 126 11.34 -1.42 19.48
C GLY A 126 10.16 -1.30 18.53
N ILE A 127 10.20 -0.23 17.71
CA ILE A 127 9.15 0.12 16.74
C ILE A 127 9.79 0.21 15.36
N GLU A 128 9.12 -0.31 14.34
CA GLU A 128 9.54 -0.17 12.95
C GLU A 128 8.50 0.54 12.09
N VAL A 129 8.96 1.08 10.96
CA VAL A 129 8.12 1.66 9.92
C VAL A 129 8.17 0.76 8.71
N LEU A 130 7.02 0.29 8.27
CA LEU A 130 6.82 -0.67 7.18
C LEU A 130 6.20 0.02 5.96
N CYS A 131 6.61 -0.36 4.77
CA CYS A 131 6.10 0.10 3.47
C CYS A 131 6.16 -1.04 2.45
N PRO A 132 5.25 -1.04 1.48
CA PRO A 132 4.06 -0.21 1.35
C PRO A 132 2.94 -0.60 2.31
N ILE A 133 1.82 0.12 2.24
CA ILE A 133 0.56 -0.36 2.82
C ILE A 133 0.12 -1.64 2.11
N GLU A 134 -0.67 -2.44 2.79
CA GLU A 134 -1.29 -3.67 2.28
C GLU A 134 -2.80 -3.49 2.13
N THR A 135 -3.49 -4.47 1.57
CA THR A 135 -4.93 -4.39 1.31
C THR A 135 -5.78 -4.90 2.48
N TRP A 136 -5.19 -5.02 3.66
CA TRP A 136 -5.79 -5.73 4.79
C TRP A 136 -6.82 -4.94 5.59
N SER A 137 -6.89 -3.60 5.40
CA SER A 137 -7.79 -2.74 6.14
C SER A 137 -8.15 -1.46 5.37
N ASP A 138 -8.91 -0.59 6.02
CA ASP A 138 -9.49 0.65 5.49
C ASP A 138 -8.47 1.66 4.96
N ASP A 139 -7.24 1.66 5.50
CA ASP A 139 -6.13 2.54 5.08
C ASP A 139 -5.79 2.41 3.59
N PHE A 140 -5.91 1.20 3.03
CA PHE A 140 -5.68 0.99 1.60
C PHE A 140 -6.71 1.73 0.75
N SER A 141 -7.99 1.64 1.07
CA SER A 141 -9.06 2.35 0.36
C SER A 141 -8.87 3.87 0.43
N MET A 142 -8.48 4.39 1.59
CA MET A 142 -8.15 5.81 1.75
C MET A 142 -6.97 6.23 0.91
N ALA A 143 -5.89 5.43 0.89
CA ALA A 143 -4.68 5.73 0.11
C ALA A 143 -4.97 5.77 -1.39
N ILE A 144 -5.59 4.73 -1.96
CA ILE A 144 -5.95 4.73 -3.40
C ILE A 144 -6.97 5.81 -3.75
N GLY A 145 -7.74 6.28 -2.76
CA GLY A 145 -8.61 7.45 -2.85
C GLY A 145 -7.87 8.78 -2.87
N GLY A 146 -6.58 8.81 -2.54
CA GLY A 146 -5.72 9.99 -2.55
C GLY A 146 -5.52 10.64 -1.17
N ILE A 147 -5.71 9.89 -0.09
CA ILE A 147 -5.38 10.29 1.28
C ILE A 147 -4.17 9.49 1.74
N PRO A 148 -3.02 10.13 2.05
CA PRO A 148 -1.88 9.42 2.59
C PRO A 148 -2.22 8.73 3.91
N SER A 149 -2.02 7.42 3.99
CA SER A 149 -2.54 6.59 5.08
C SER A 149 -1.46 5.81 5.81
N MET A 150 -1.78 5.44 7.04
CA MET A 150 -0.97 4.57 7.89
C MET A 150 -1.86 3.75 8.83
N VAL A 151 -1.40 2.56 9.18
CA VAL A 151 -2.07 1.63 10.10
C VAL A 151 -1.06 1.02 11.05
N ASN A 152 -1.47 0.68 12.28
CA ASN A 152 -0.63 -0.12 13.17
C ASN A 152 -0.48 -1.54 12.63
N ASP A 153 0.64 -2.20 12.93
CA ASP A 153 0.84 -3.61 12.55
C ASP A 153 -0.07 -4.52 13.37
N PHE A 154 -0.79 -5.41 12.69
CA PHE A 154 -1.82 -6.28 13.32
C PHE A 154 -1.85 -7.71 12.78
N ALA A 155 -1.03 -8.04 11.79
CA ALA A 155 -1.20 -9.25 10.98
C ALA A 155 -0.54 -10.52 11.56
N SER A 156 -0.10 -10.53 12.82
CA SER A 156 0.61 -11.68 13.38
C SER A 156 0.22 -11.99 14.84
N GLY A 157 0.64 -13.16 15.31
CA GLY A 157 0.45 -13.59 16.69
C GLY A 157 -0.59 -14.70 16.88
N GLU A 158 -0.63 -15.26 18.09
CA GLU A 158 -1.49 -16.39 18.45
C GLU A 158 -2.99 -16.07 18.31
N PHE A 159 -3.37 -14.81 18.54
CA PHE A 159 -4.75 -14.35 18.35
C PHE A 159 -5.23 -14.59 16.94
N MET A 160 -4.41 -14.26 15.94
CA MET A 160 -4.76 -14.41 14.51
C MET A 160 -5.00 -15.86 14.12
N GLU A 161 -4.33 -16.81 14.77
CA GLU A 161 -4.47 -18.23 14.50
C GLU A 161 -5.64 -18.89 15.24
N THR A 162 -6.10 -18.30 16.36
CA THR A 162 -7.00 -18.99 17.31
C THR A 162 -8.32 -18.26 17.56
N HIS A 163 -8.36 -16.93 17.47
CA HIS A 163 -9.49 -16.10 17.88
C HIS A 163 -10.04 -15.22 16.76
N TYR A 164 -9.18 -14.74 15.86
CA TYR A 164 -9.53 -13.84 14.79
C TYR A 164 -10.69 -14.37 13.93
N HIS A 165 -11.64 -13.51 13.60
CA HIS A 165 -12.85 -13.83 12.84
C HIS A 165 -13.69 -14.98 13.41
N SER A 166 -13.67 -15.19 14.71
CA SER A 166 -14.38 -16.28 15.36
C SER A 166 -15.19 -15.83 16.58
N GLN A 167 -16.04 -16.74 17.07
CA GLN A 167 -16.80 -16.52 18.29
C GLN A 167 -15.92 -16.40 19.56
N PHE A 168 -14.64 -16.66 19.42
CA PHE A 168 -13.65 -16.58 20.51
C PHE A 168 -12.97 -15.22 20.59
N ASP A 169 -13.27 -14.29 19.69
CA ASP A 169 -12.79 -12.90 19.80
C ASP A 169 -13.43 -12.23 21.02
N ASN A 170 -12.67 -12.20 22.11
CA ASN A 170 -13.06 -11.73 23.44
C ASN A 170 -11.89 -11.05 24.15
N GLU A 171 -12.03 -10.75 25.45
CA GLU A 171 -11.01 -10.05 26.25
C GLU A 171 -9.78 -10.90 26.64
N GLU A 172 -9.65 -12.16 26.24
CA GLU A 172 -8.55 -13.06 26.67
C GLU A 172 -7.16 -12.52 26.29
N PHE A 173 -7.05 -11.90 25.14
CA PHE A 173 -5.79 -11.30 24.66
C PHE A 173 -5.64 -9.82 25.02
N TYR A 174 -6.59 -9.22 25.77
CA TYR A 174 -6.47 -7.82 26.15
C TYR A 174 -5.26 -7.58 27.06
N ASP A 175 -4.39 -6.67 26.63
CA ASP A 175 -3.22 -6.20 27.38
C ASP A 175 -3.31 -4.69 27.62
N GLU A 176 -3.54 -4.28 28.88
CA GLU A 176 -3.70 -2.89 29.26
C GLU A 176 -2.43 -2.05 28.98
N GLU A 177 -1.25 -2.63 29.13
CA GLU A 177 0.03 -1.92 28.94
C GLU A 177 0.26 -1.65 27.45
N VAL A 178 -0.01 -2.63 26.59
CA VAL A 178 0.03 -2.46 25.11
C VAL A 178 -0.99 -1.43 24.67
N TYR A 179 -2.20 -1.56 25.14
CA TYR A 179 -3.29 -0.67 24.75
C TYR A 179 -3.04 0.79 25.18
N ARG A 180 -2.50 0.97 26.39
CA ARG A 180 -2.06 2.30 26.87
C ARG A 180 -0.94 2.86 26.01
N PHE A 181 0.05 2.03 25.66
CA PHE A 181 1.14 2.43 24.78
C PHE A 181 0.61 2.95 23.44
N HIS A 182 -0.29 2.23 22.77
CA HIS A 182 -0.89 2.65 21.50
C HIS A 182 -1.67 3.97 21.64
N HIS A 183 -2.46 4.15 22.70
CA HIS A 183 -3.13 5.42 22.97
C HIS A 183 -2.14 6.59 23.05
N GLU A 184 -1.04 6.41 23.76
CA GLU A 184 -0.03 7.45 23.91
C GLU A 184 0.74 7.70 22.61
N PHE A 185 1.12 6.64 21.90
CA PHE A 185 1.85 6.72 20.66
C PHE A 185 1.06 7.45 19.58
N TYR A 186 -0.15 7.01 19.31
CA TYR A 186 -1.00 7.61 18.28
C TYR A 186 -1.53 8.99 18.70
N GLY A 187 -1.80 9.21 19.97
CA GLY A 187 -2.10 10.54 20.47
C GLY A 187 -0.96 11.54 20.23
N ARG A 188 0.29 11.14 20.44
CA ARG A 188 1.47 11.95 20.12
C ARG A 188 1.66 12.14 18.62
N LEU A 189 1.35 11.16 17.81
CA LEU A 189 1.42 11.24 16.36
C LEU A 189 0.42 12.26 15.82
N VAL A 190 -0.82 12.27 16.32
CA VAL A 190 -1.83 13.31 16.02
C VAL A 190 -1.30 14.69 16.33
N LEU A 191 -0.70 14.88 17.53
CA LEU A 191 -0.10 16.17 17.92
C LEU A 191 1.09 16.57 17.04
N ALA A 192 1.88 15.60 16.57
CA ALA A 192 3.00 15.86 15.66
C ALA A 192 2.51 16.31 14.28
N LEU A 193 1.46 15.67 13.76
CA LEU A 193 0.82 16.03 12.49
C LEU A 193 0.15 17.40 12.56
N ASP A 194 -0.51 17.73 13.67
CA ASP A 194 -1.19 19.02 13.86
C ASP A 194 -0.20 20.22 13.90
N ARG A 195 1.09 19.95 14.15
CA ARG A 195 2.16 20.97 14.18
C ARG A 195 2.92 21.11 12.87
N LEU A 196 2.34 20.68 11.76
CA LEU A 196 2.92 20.82 10.43
C LEU A 196 2.26 21.97 9.68
N ALA A 197 3.07 22.78 8.98
CA ALA A 197 2.57 23.76 8.04
C ALA A 197 2.31 23.16 6.65
N VAL A 198 3.02 22.07 6.32
CA VAL A 198 2.93 21.35 5.05
C VAL A 198 2.99 19.85 5.33
N VAL A 199 2.15 19.09 4.65
CA VAL A 199 2.17 17.62 4.68
C VAL A 199 3.57 17.07 4.35
N PRO A 200 4.13 16.15 5.16
CA PRO A 200 5.53 15.74 5.08
C PRO A 200 5.77 14.59 4.10
N LEU A 201 5.30 14.72 2.86
CA LEU A 201 5.41 13.66 1.85
C LEU A 201 6.81 13.63 1.22
N ASP A 202 7.48 12.49 1.36
CA ASP A 202 8.79 12.20 0.76
C ASP A 202 8.66 11.29 -0.47
N PHE A 203 8.39 11.87 -1.62
CA PHE A 203 8.28 11.14 -2.88
C PHE A 203 9.56 10.42 -3.32
N SER A 204 10.71 10.73 -2.69
CA SER A 204 11.94 9.99 -2.99
C SER A 204 11.82 8.51 -2.61
N ARG A 205 11.00 8.18 -1.62
CA ARG A 205 10.79 6.80 -1.15
C ARG A 205 10.07 5.94 -2.19
N LEU A 206 9.02 6.48 -2.82
CA LEU A 206 8.35 5.84 -3.95
C LEU A 206 9.33 5.54 -5.09
N PHE A 207 10.09 6.53 -5.54
CA PHE A 207 11.01 6.35 -6.66
C PHE A 207 12.18 5.40 -6.32
N SER A 208 12.62 5.35 -5.07
CA SER A 208 13.57 4.33 -4.61
C SER A 208 12.97 2.94 -4.75
N ALA A 209 11.72 2.74 -4.28
CA ALA A 209 11.01 1.48 -4.40
C ALA A 209 10.78 1.06 -5.86
N VAL A 210 10.44 2.00 -6.74
CA VAL A 210 10.36 1.74 -8.21
C VAL A 210 11.67 1.23 -8.76
N LYS A 211 12.81 1.81 -8.39
CA LYS A 211 14.14 1.35 -8.84
C LYS A 211 14.48 -0.04 -8.30
N GLU A 212 14.17 -0.30 -7.03
CA GLU A 212 14.39 -1.59 -6.37
C GLU A 212 13.50 -2.70 -6.93
N SER A 213 12.34 -2.34 -7.51
CA SER A 213 11.42 -3.29 -8.12
C SER A 213 11.90 -3.88 -9.44
N GLU A 214 12.97 -3.34 -10.06
CA GLU A 214 13.47 -3.78 -11.36
C GLU A 214 14.55 -4.87 -11.26
N ASP A 215 14.45 -5.89 -12.12
CA ASP A 215 15.49 -6.88 -12.35
C ASP A 215 16.13 -6.72 -13.73
N GLN A 216 17.34 -6.15 -13.74
CA GLN A 216 18.10 -5.96 -14.98
C GLN A 216 18.54 -7.29 -15.63
N GLY A 217 18.64 -8.38 -14.87
CA GLY A 217 18.98 -9.71 -15.37
C GLY A 217 17.90 -10.27 -16.32
N LEU A 218 16.64 -9.92 -16.05
CA LEU A 218 15.51 -10.37 -16.85
C LEU A 218 15.43 -9.66 -18.22
N TRP A 219 15.89 -8.43 -18.33
CA TRP A 219 15.71 -7.61 -19.54
C TRP A 219 16.21 -8.28 -20.82
N LYS A 220 17.38 -8.95 -20.75
CA LYS A 220 17.93 -9.63 -21.93
C LYS A 220 17.03 -10.78 -22.40
N ARG A 221 16.53 -11.59 -21.47
CA ARG A 221 15.68 -12.75 -21.78
C ARG A 221 14.30 -12.34 -22.30
N ALA A 222 13.73 -11.27 -21.71
CA ALA A 222 12.46 -10.69 -22.12
C ALA A 222 12.55 -9.76 -23.33
N ASN A 223 13.74 -9.54 -23.90
CA ASN A 223 13.99 -8.51 -24.92
C ASN A 223 13.41 -7.15 -24.52
N ALA A 224 13.66 -6.75 -23.28
CA ALA A 224 13.17 -5.53 -22.67
C ALA A 224 14.33 -4.56 -22.36
N ASP A 225 13.99 -3.30 -22.08
CA ASP A 225 14.94 -2.26 -21.69
C ASP A 225 14.32 -1.28 -20.70
N GLY A 226 14.60 -1.44 -19.42
CA GLY A 226 14.14 -0.59 -18.33
C GLY A 226 15.04 0.60 -18.00
N ARG A 227 16.13 0.85 -18.77
CA ARG A 227 17.09 1.94 -18.44
C ARG A 227 16.43 3.30 -18.34
N LYS A 228 15.48 3.61 -19.24
CA LYS A 228 14.75 4.87 -19.22
C LYS A 228 13.88 5.01 -17.97
N LEU A 229 13.27 3.91 -17.49
CA LEU A 229 12.53 3.92 -16.24
C LEU A 229 13.47 4.24 -15.06
N LEU A 230 14.62 3.57 -14.98
CA LEU A 230 15.62 3.84 -13.94
C LEU A 230 16.17 5.27 -13.97
N GLU A 231 16.35 5.84 -15.17
CA GLU A 231 16.77 7.25 -15.35
C GLU A 231 15.71 8.21 -14.81
N GLU A 232 14.44 8.03 -15.19
CA GLU A 232 13.34 8.89 -14.74
C GLU A 232 13.05 8.69 -13.24
N ALA A 233 13.11 7.47 -12.74
CA ALA A 233 12.97 7.20 -11.31
C ALA A 233 14.11 7.83 -10.48
N SER A 234 15.35 7.78 -10.97
CA SER A 234 16.49 8.44 -10.30
C SER A 234 16.34 9.98 -10.29
N ARG A 235 15.80 10.55 -11.36
CA ARG A 235 15.47 11.98 -11.43
C ARG A 235 14.35 12.34 -10.44
N GLY A 236 13.28 11.52 -10.41
CA GLY A 236 12.16 11.69 -9.48
C GLY A 236 12.59 11.58 -8.02
N GLU A 237 13.46 10.61 -7.70
CA GLU A 237 14.03 10.43 -6.36
C GLU A 237 14.82 11.66 -5.91
N ALA A 238 15.73 12.17 -6.75
CA ALA A 238 16.52 13.37 -6.42
C ALA A 238 15.63 14.60 -6.24
N LEU A 239 14.59 14.73 -7.05
CA LEU A 239 13.62 15.84 -6.96
C LEU A 239 12.76 15.72 -5.70
N GLY A 240 12.20 14.53 -5.43
CA GLY A 240 11.38 14.24 -4.25
C GLY A 240 12.15 14.53 -2.96
N LYS A 241 13.41 14.06 -2.88
CA LYS A 241 14.30 14.36 -1.73
C LYS A 241 14.52 15.86 -1.54
N GLY A 242 14.80 16.59 -2.62
CA GLY A 242 15.00 18.04 -2.56
C GLY A 242 13.76 18.80 -2.09
N ILE A 243 12.57 18.34 -2.44
CA ILE A 243 11.29 18.90 -1.98
C ILE A 243 11.09 18.56 -0.50
N TYR A 244 11.29 17.31 -0.09
CA TYR A 244 11.16 16.89 1.30
C TYR A 244 12.10 17.66 2.24
N ASP A 245 13.34 17.90 1.81
CA ASP A 245 14.28 18.74 2.57
C ASP A 245 13.77 20.19 2.74
N GLN A 246 13.04 20.75 1.76
CA GLN A 246 12.41 22.06 1.88
C GLN A 246 11.19 22.03 2.79
N ILE A 247 10.32 21.04 2.65
CA ILE A 247 9.15 20.83 3.52
C ILE A 247 9.61 20.70 4.99
N SER A 248 10.66 19.92 5.23
CA SER A 248 11.21 19.74 6.57
C SER A 248 11.69 21.05 7.19
N ARG A 249 12.33 21.93 6.41
CA ARG A 249 12.73 23.27 6.87
C ARG A 249 11.54 24.18 7.15
N ILE A 250 10.53 24.16 6.28
CA ILE A 250 9.28 24.92 6.47
C ILE A 250 8.61 24.48 7.78
N ASN A 251 8.44 23.17 7.98
CA ASN A 251 7.80 22.61 9.17
C ASN A 251 8.60 22.88 10.45
N LEU A 252 9.93 22.80 10.39
CA LEU A 252 10.80 23.16 11.52
C LEU A 252 10.62 24.65 11.91
N ARG A 253 10.61 25.54 10.92
CA ARG A 253 10.42 26.97 11.12
C ARG A 253 9.04 27.27 11.70
N TYR A 254 7.99 26.62 11.18
CA TYR A 254 6.63 26.75 11.70
C TYR A 254 6.54 26.35 13.18
N ARG A 255 7.10 25.18 13.55
CA ARG A 255 7.15 24.71 14.94
C ARG A 255 7.89 25.70 15.84
N LYS A 256 9.02 26.23 15.38
CA LYS A 256 9.79 27.23 16.14
C LYS A 256 8.99 28.51 16.38
N MET A 257 8.25 29.01 15.38
CA MET A 257 7.37 30.19 15.57
C MET A 257 6.31 29.94 16.64
N LEU A 258 5.70 28.74 16.64
CA LEU A 258 4.72 28.36 17.66
C LEU A 258 5.34 28.31 19.06
N GLU A 259 6.56 27.76 19.20
CA GLU A 259 7.30 27.68 20.48
C GLU A 259 7.73 29.06 21.00
N GLU A 260 8.05 29.97 20.10
CA GLU A 260 8.41 31.38 20.44
C GLU A 260 7.19 32.29 20.66
N GLY A 261 5.97 31.76 20.51
CA GLY A 261 4.73 32.56 20.67
C GLY A 261 4.46 33.50 19.49
N ARG A 262 5.10 33.33 18.35
CA ARG A 262 4.93 34.14 17.14
C ARG A 262 3.71 33.67 16.33
N GLN A 263 2.56 33.66 16.98
CA GLN A 263 1.33 33.06 16.46
C GLN A 263 0.90 33.67 15.11
N GLU A 264 0.90 34.99 14.97
CA GLU A 264 0.49 35.64 13.73
C GLU A 264 1.39 35.31 12.53
N GLU A 265 2.69 35.13 12.78
CA GLU A 265 3.65 34.75 11.72
C GLU A 265 3.49 33.29 11.35
N ALA A 266 3.27 32.41 12.32
CA ALA A 266 2.97 31.02 12.10
C ALA A 266 1.68 30.86 11.25
N GLU A 267 0.62 31.61 11.56
CA GLU A 267 -0.62 31.58 10.79
C GLU A 267 -0.43 32.07 9.35
N ARG A 268 0.37 33.11 9.14
CA ARG A 268 0.71 33.57 7.77
C ARG A 268 1.52 32.55 6.99
N LEU A 269 2.52 31.94 7.62
CA LEU A 269 3.29 30.86 6.97
C LEU A 269 2.40 29.67 6.64
N PHE A 270 1.53 29.26 7.56
CA PHE A 270 0.58 28.17 7.33
C PHE A 270 -0.32 28.45 6.11
N ALA A 271 -0.91 29.65 6.05
CA ALA A 271 -1.75 30.05 4.92
C ALA A 271 -0.97 30.13 3.60
N ALA A 272 0.26 30.62 3.62
CA ALA A 272 1.12 30.68 2.44
C ALA A 272 1.50 29.28 1.91
N CYS A 273 1.46 28.26 2.78
CA CYS A 273 1.78 26.87 2.40
C CYS A 273 0.58 26.10 1.82
N GLU A 274 -0.65 26.60 1.94
CA GLU A 274 -1.86 25.90 1.50
C GLU A 274 -1.80 25.44 0.02
N PRO A 275 -1.40 26.29 -0.97
CA PRO A 275 -1.31 25.86 -2.35
C PRO A 275 -0.26 24.75 -2.59
N LEU A 276 0.85 24.77 -1.85
CA LEU A 276 1.86 23.73 -1.91
C LEU A 276 1.30 22.41 -1.36
N GLN A 277 0.60 22.47 -0.22
CA GLN A 277 -0.02 21.28 0.38
C GLN A 277 -1.04 20.63 -0.54
N GLU A 278 -1.95 21.42 -1.13
CA GLU A 278 -2.92 20.92 -2.11
C GLU A 278 -2.23 20.24 -3.30
N LYS A 279 -1.14 20.84 -3.80
CA LYS A 279 -0.40 20.30 -4.92
C LYS A 279 0.32 18.99 -4.59
N LEU A 280 0.90 18.88 -3.40
CA LEU A 280 1.53 17.65 -2.91
C LEU A 280 0.51 16.52 -2.75
N LEU A 281 -0.64 16.79 -2.16
CA LEU A 281 -1.73 15.82 -2.04
C LEU A 281 -2.30 15.42 -3.41
N TYR A 282 -2.36 16.35 -4.35
CA TYR A 282 -2.75 16.01 -5.74
C TYR A 282 -1.70 15.13 -6.42
N ALA A 283 -0.40 15.39 -6.21
CA ALA A 283 0.67 14.54 -6.73
C ALA A 283 0.57 13.12 -6.14
N PHE A 284 0.35 13.02 -4.83
CA PHE A 284 0.11 11.75 -4.14
C PHE A 284 -1.07 10.97 -4.74
N TYR A 285 -2.22 11.62 -4.92
CA TYR A 285 -3.37 10.99 -5.56
C TYR A 285 -3.05 10.45 -6.96
N LYS A 286 -2.30 11.23 -7.76
CA LYS A 286 -1.93 10.82 -9.11
C LYS A 286 -0.95 9.64 -9.12
N GLU A 287 -0.04 9.58 -8.17
CA GLU A 287 0.86 8.44 -8.09
C GLU A 287 0.14 7.16 -7.68
N GLN A 288 -0.81 7.21 -6.74
CA GLN A 288 -1.64 6.07 -6.40
C GLN A 288 -2.34 5.51 -7.64
N ASP A 289 -2.94 6.39 -8.45
CA ASP A 289 -3.59 6.04 -9.71
C ASP A 289 -2.62 5.43 -10.73
N TYR A 290 -1.38 5.92 -10.80
CA TYR A 290 -0.39 5.46 -11.77
C TYR A 290 0.37 4.22 -11.33
N PHE A 291 0.73 4.09 -10.07
CA PHE A 291 1.70 3.10 -9.62
C PHE A 291 1.12 1.94 -8.83
N VAL A 292 -0.04 2.09 -8.20
CA VAL A 292 -0.63 1.00 -7.41
C VAL A 292 -1.39 0.03 -8.31
N ARG A 293 -1.04 -1.25 -8.23
CA ARG A 293 -1.76 -2.37 -8.84
C ARG A 293 -1.85 -3.51 -7.84
N LEU A 294 -2.77 -4.43 -8.10
CA LEU A 294 -2.94 -5.64 -7.30
C LEU A 294 -2.67 -6.86 -8.17
N ASN A 295 -2.03 -7.86 -7.60
CA ASN A 295 -1.97 -9.18 -8.21
C ASN A 295 -3.23 -10.01 -7.86
N TRP A 296 -3.20 -11.30 -8.20
CA TRP A 296 -4.30 -12.22 -7.93
C TRP A 296 -4.64 -12.35 -6.42
N HIS A 297 -3.66 -12.18 -5.55
CA HIS A 297 -3.79 -12.29 -4.09
C HIS A 297 -3.84 -10.95 -3.38
N ASP A 298 -4.25 -9.89 -4.06
CA ASP A 298 -4.39 -8.53 -3.53
C ASP A 298 -3.09 -7.91 -2.98
N GLU A 299 -1.93 -8.45 -3.35
CA GLU A 299 -0.64 -7.84 -3.02
C GLU A 299 -0.46 -6.53 -3.77
N VAL A 300 -0.04 -5.49 -3.06
CA VAL A 300 0.22 -4.16 -3.63
C VAL A 300 1.55 -4.16 -4.40
N LEU A 301 1.49 -3.89 -5.68
CA LEU A 301 2.61 -3.97 -6.61
C LEU A 301 2.67 -2.77 -7.55
N PHE A 302 3.86 -2.50 -8.08
CA PHE A 302 3.99 -1.66 -9.29
C PHE A 302 3.52 -2.42 -10.53
N PRO A 303 3.03 -1.70 -11.57
CA PRO A 303 2.46 -2.31 -12.77
C PRO A 303 3.30 -3.43 -13.39
N GLN A 304 4.63 -3.27 -13.47
CA GLN A 304 5.52 -4.25 -14.09
C GLN A 304 5.89 -5.44 -13.19
N GLN A 305 5.65 -5.38 -11.88
CA GLN A 305 6.15 -6.41 -10.95
C GLN A 305 5.43 -7.74 -11.11
N ALA A 306 4.11 -7.75 -11.33
CA ALA A 306 3.37 -9.00 -11.52
C ALA A 306 3.89 -9.75 -12.75
N VAL A 307 4.02 -9.05 -13.87
CA VAL A 307 4.53 -9.64 -15.12
C VAL A 307 6.01 -10.04 -14.99
N ARG A 308 6.82 -9.27 -14.29
CA ARG A 308 8.21 -9.62 -13.99
C ARG A 308 8.29 -10.98 -13.27
N ARG A 309 7.52 -11.14 -12.20
CA ARG A 309 7.45 -12.41 -11.44
C ARG A 309 6.95 -13.56 -12.29
N ASN A 310 5.92 -13.33 -13.10
CA ASN A 310 5.41 -14.33 -14.04
C ASN A 310 6.50 -14.78 -15.03
N LEU A 311 7.26 -13.85 -15.61
CA LEU A 311 8.34 -14.16 -16.53
C LEU A 311 9.47 -14.96 -15.88
N GLU A 312 9.84 -14.63 -14.64
CA GLU A 312 10.82 -15.41 -13.86
C GLU A 312 10.36 -16.88 -13.74
N ALA A 313 9.09 -17.09 -13.34
CA ALA A 313 8.50 -18.42 -13.22
C ALA A 313 8.41 -19.15 -14.56
N ILE A 314 7.93 -18.47 -15.61
CA ILE A 314 7.78 -19.03 -16.96
C ILE A 314 9.14 -19.48 -17.49
N TYR A 315 10.18 -18.68 -17.31
CA TYR A 315 11.50 -19.02 -17.79
C TYR A 315 12.12 -20.21 -17.05
N GLN A 316 11.89 -20.33 -15.75
CA GLN A 316 12.27 -21.50 -14.98
C GLN A 316 11.47 -22.74 -15.42
N ALA A 317 10.18 -22.59 -15.69
CA ALA A 317 9.34 -23.65 -16.20
C ALA A 317 9.81 -24.16 -17.58
N LEU A 318 10.18 -23.26 -18.50
CA LEU A 318 10.74 -23.61 -19.81
C LEU A 318 12.05 -24.38 -19.66
N ASP A 319 12.99 -23.89 -18.86
CA ASP A 319 14.27 -24.54 -18.61
C ASP A 319 14.07 -25.97 -18.03
N CYS A 320 13.11 -26.15 -17.12
CA CYS A 320 12.75 -27.45 -16.57
C CYS A 320 12.11 -28.36 -17.62
N LEU A 321 11.21 -27.85 -18.47
CA LEU A 321 10.51 -28.61 -19.47
C LEU A 321 11.46 -29.07 -20.57
N GLU A 322 12.39 -28.22 -21.01
CA GLU A 322 13.46 -28.58 -21.95
C GLU A 322 14.40 -29.66 -21.39
N ALA A 323 14.65 -29.65 -20.07
CA ALA A 323 15.39 -30.67 -19.37
C ALA A 323 14.59 -31.98 -19.12
N GLY A 324 13.30 -32.01 -19.46
CA GLY A 324 12.41 -33.16 -19.23
C GLY A 324 11.92 -33.28 -17.78
N ASN A 325 12.10 -32.25 -16.93
CA ASN A 325 11.67 -32.25 -15.54
C ASN A 325 10.25 -31.68 -15.42
N ILE A 326 9.25 -32.49 -15.73
CA ILE A 326 7.84 -32.07 -15.80
C ILE A 326 7.30 -31.65 -14.42
N ARG A 327 7.67 -32.37 -13.35
CA ARG A 327 7.19 -32.02 -11.98
C ARG A 327 7.67 -30.65 -11.54
N GLN A 328 8.94 -30.37 -11.74
CA GLN A 328 9.49 -29.06 -11.38
C GLN A 328 8.93 -27.94 -12.28
N CYS A 329 8.73 -28.24 -13.58
CA CYS A 329 8.04 -27.32 -14.49
C CYS A 329 6.65 -26.95 -13.96
N LEU A 330 5.88 -27.95 -13.52
CA LEU A 330 4.52 -27.74 -12.99
C LEU A 330 4.52 -26.82 -11.75
N GLU A 331 5.49 -27.00 -10.84
CA GLU A 331 5.62 -26.11 -9.67
C GLU A 331 5.85 -24.63 -10.06
N TYR A 332 6.69 -24.38 -11.08
CA TYR A 332 6.88 -23.02 -11.59
C TYR A 332 5.64 -22.48 -12.31
N VAL A 333 4.93 -23.34 -13.07
CA VAL A 333 3.68 -22.92 -13.73
C VAL A 333 2.60 -22.56 -12.71
N TYR A 334 2.54 -23.25 -11.57
CA TYR A 334 1.64 -22.92 -10.47
C TYR A 334 1.93 -21.55 -9.82
N SER A 335 3.15 -21.06 -9.90
CA SER A 335 3.51 -19.75 -9.34
C SER A 335 3.22 -18.57 -10.27
N ILE A 336 2.86 -18.84 -11.54
CA ILE A 336 2.40 -17.79 -12.46
C ILE A 336 1.06 -17.26 -11.96
N ASP A 337 0.97 -15.93 -11.78
CA ASP A 337 -0.15 -15.26 -11.13
C ASP A 337 -0.41 -15.73 -9.68
N ASN A 338 0.50 -16.55 -9.12
CA ASN A 338 0.38 -17.15 -7.79
C ASN A 338 -0.98 -17.85 -7.58
N ASN A 339 -1.46 -18.58 -8.59
CA ASN A 339 -2.83 -19.07 -8.66
C ASN A 339 -2.96 -20.60 -8.55
N ARG A 340 -2.07 -21.22 -7.77
CA ARG A 340 -2.08 -22.69 -7.58
C ARG A 340 -3.46 -23.22 -7.19
N TYR A 341 -4.14 -22.53 -6.28
CA TYR A 341 -5.42 -22.97 -5.74
C TYR A 341 -6.51 -23.11 -6.83
N ALA A 342 -6.55 -22.21 -7.80
CA ALA A 342 -7.54 -22.28 -8.88
C ALA A 342 -7.42 -23.55 -9.72
N PHE A 343 -6.23 -24.14 -9.83
CA PHE A 343 -5.98 -25.37 -10.59
C PHE A 343 -6.33 -26.67 -9.84
N GLU A 344 -6.80 -26.57 -8.59
CA GLU A 344 -7.35 -27.71 -7.85
C GLU A 344 -8.80 -28.03 -8.25
N PHE A 345 -9.46 -27.10 -8.94
CA PHE A 345 -10.85 -27.25 -9.39
C PHE A 345 -10.94 -27.77 -10.83
N ASP A 346 -12.15 -28.22 -11.21
CA ASP A 346 -12.45 -28.55 -12.59
C ASP A 346 -12.53 -27.29 -13.48
N ARG A 347 -12.60 -27.51 -14.78
CA ARG A 347 -12.59 -26.45 -15.79
C ARG A 347 -13.71 -25.43 -15.60
N GLU A 348 -14.90 -25.87 -15.26
CA GLU A 348 -16.08 -25.02 -15.14
C GLU A 348 -15.91 -24.05 -13.95
N VAL A 349 -15.44 -24.56 -12.81
CA VAL A 349 -15.18 -23.77 -11.63
C VAL A 349 -13.99 -22.82 -11.86
N PHE A 350 -12.91 -23.30 -12.48
CA PHE A 350 -11.78 -22.45 -12.84
C PHE A 350 -12.19 -21.27 -13.73
N ASP A 351 -12.93 -21.54 -14.81
CA ASP A 351 -13.40 -20.48 -15.72
C ASP A 351 -14.35 -19.50 -15.01
N TYR A 352 -15.18 -20.00 -14.08
CA TYR A 352 -16.05 -19.13 -13.26
C TYR A 352 -15.26 -18.21 -12.36
N PHE A 353 -14.28 -18.71 -11.58
CA PHE A 353 -13.46 -17.90 -10.70
C PHE A 353 -12.63 -16.88 -11.46
N THR A 354 -11.97 -17.27 -12.53
CA THR A 354 -11.14 -16.36 -13.32
C THR A 354 -11.99 -15.29 -13.99
N GLY A 355 -13.11 -15.66 -14.61
CA GLY A 355 -14.03 -14.71 -15.23
C GLY A 355 -14.63 -13.74 -14.21
N TYR A 356 -15.05 -14.24 -13.05
CA TYR A 356 -15.61 -13.41 -11.98
C TYR A 356 -14.63 -12.31 -11.50
N VAL A 357 -13.35 -12.62 -11.41
CA VAL A 357 -12.33 -11.68 -10.92
C VAL A 357 -11.86 -10.71 -12.02
N LEU A 358 -11.70 -11.20 -13.26
CA LEU A 358 -11.08 -10.44 -14.34
C LEU A 358 -12.06 -9.63 -15.20
N ASP A 359 -13.28 -10.13 -15.37
CA ASP A 359 -14.30 -9.50 -16.23
C ASP A 359 -15.11 -8.42 -15.49
N GLN A 360 -14.45 -7.69 -14.59
CA GLN A 360 -15.11 -6.60 -13.86
C GLN A 360 -15.47 -5.43 -14.80
N PRO A 361 -16.68 -4.86 -14.66
CA PRO A 361 -17.04 -3.64 -15.36
C PRO A 361 -16.08 -2.50 -15.05
N ALA A 362 -15.62 -1.78 -16.07
CA ALA A 362 -14.67 -0.66 -15.92
C ALA A 362 -15.19 0.46 -15.00
N ASP A 363 -16.51 0.63 -14.90
CA ASP A 363 -17.16 1.64 -14.06
C ASP A 363 -17.07 1.33 -12.54
N ARG A 364 -16.71 0.10 -12.17
CA ARG A 364 -16.41 -0.27 -10.77
C ARG A 364 -14.98 0.02 -10.36
N LEU A 365 -14.10 0.26 -11.34
CA LEU A 365 -12.70 0.61 -11.08
C LEU A 365 -12.58 2.13 -11.00
N LYS A 366 -12.56 2.69 -9.80
CA LYS A 366 -12.48 4.14 -9.56
C LYS A 366 -11.03 4.65 -9.45
N TRP A 367 -10.05 3.77 -9.54
CA TRP A 367 -8.63 4.08 -9.52
C TRP A 367 -7.85 3.12 -10.43
N GLY A 368 -6.72 3.61 -10.97
CA GLY A 368 -5.86 2.82 -11.85
C GLY A 368 -6.53 2.29 -13.11
N THR A 369 -5.81 1.48 -13.87
CA THR A 369 -6.25 0.88 -15.14
C THR A 369 -6.66 -0.58 -15.00
N GLY A 370 -6.91 -1.05 -13.81
CA GLY A 370 -7.27 -2.42 -13.52
C GLY A 370 -6.49 -2.97 -12.32
N ARG A 371 -7.01 -4.02 -11.73
CA ARG A 371 -6.45 -4.61 -10.51
C ARG A 371 -5.51 -5.75 -10.81
N ILE A 372 -5.97 -6.71 -11.62
CA ILE A 372 -5.16 -7.79 -12.12
C ILE A 372 -4.84 -7.49 -13.57
N ILE A 373 -3.58 -7.44 -13.87
CA ILE A 373 -3.07 -7.17 -15.20
C ILE A 373 -2.32 -8.40 -15.71
N HIS A 374 -2.45 -8.65 -17.01
CA HIS A 374 -1.68 -9.65 -17.74
C HIS A 374 -1.87 -11.09 -17.25
N HIS A 375 -3.09 -11.40 -16.77
CA HIS A 375 -3.45 -12.78 -16.42
C HIS A 375 -3.42 -13.72 -17.62
N GLU A 376 -2.92 -14.94 -17.40
CA GLU A 376 -2.88 -16.00 -18.41
C GLU A 376 -3.79 -17.16 -18.01
N ASN A 377 -4.61 -17.66 -18.95
CA ASN A 377 -5.38 -18.87 -18.72
C ASN A 377 -4.52 -20.11 -18.98
N LEU A 378 -3.95 -20.65 -17.91
CA LEU A 378 -3.01 -21.79 -17.96
C LEU A 378 -3.67 -23.15 -17.72
N PHE A 379 -4.99 -23.22 -17.59
CA PHE A 379 -5.70 -24.45 -17.21
C PHE A 379 -5.33 -25.63 -18.11
N ARG A 380 -5.36 -25.43 -19.43
CA ARG A 380 -5.02 -26.49 -20.41
C ARG A 380 -3.57 -26.94 -20.27
N LEU A 381 -2.63 -26.04 -20.11
CA LEU A 381 -1.22 -26.36 -19.93
C LEU A 381 -1.01 -27.15 -18.64
N VAL A 382 -1.59 -26.73 -17.53
CA VAL A 382 -1.51 -27.40 -16.23
C VAL A 382 -2.11 -28.82 -16.32
N GLU A 383 -3.30 -28.95 -16.90
CA GLU A 383 -3.94 -30.26 -17.08
C GLU A 383 -3.07 -31.21 -17.94
N GLY A 384 -2.48 -30.69 -19.00
CA GLY A 384 -1.56 -31.42 -19.85
C GLY A 384 -0.29 -31.90 -19.13
N LEU A 385 0.29 -31.04 -18.30
CA LEU A 385 1.48 -31.35 -17.50
C LEU A 385 1.15 -32.34 -16.36
N LYS A 386 0.01 -32.19 -15.66
CA LYS A 386 -0.46 -33.13 -14.62
C LYS A 386 -0.58 -34.54 -15.18
N LYS A 387 -1.29 -34.71 -16.29
CA LYS A 387 -1.45 -36.01 -16.94
C LYS A 387 -0.13 -36.69 -17.31
N ARG A 388 0.88 -35.91 -17.67
CA ARG A 388 2.21 -36.43 -18.01
C ARG A 388 3.05 -36.73 -16.76
N ALA A 389 2.92 -35.95 -15.70
CA ALA A 389 3.60 -36.17 -14.42
C ALA A 389 3.11 -37.46 -13.72
N GLU A 390 1.84 -37.84 -13.91
CA GLU A 390 1.25 -39.05 -13.34
C GLU A 390 1.69 -40.32 -14.09
N ASN A 391 2.05 -40.24 -15.38
CA ASN A 391 2.45 -41.36 -16.23
C ASN A 391 3.98 -41.54 -16.25
N GLU A 392 4.64 -41.59 -15.11
CA GLU A 392 6.07 -41.86 -14.99
C GLU A 392 6.44 -43.21 -15.59
N GLY A 393 7.17 -43.20 -16.72
CA GLY A 393 7.67 -44.38 -17.40
C GLY A 393 7.19 -44.54 -18.85
N GLN A 394 6.21 -43.80 -19.31
CA GLN A 394 5.84 -43.67 -20.70
C GLN A 394 6.31 -42.36 -21.29
N GLU A 395 7.60 -42.34 -21.59
CA GLU A 395 8.26 -41.47 -22.57
C GLU A 395 8.21 -39.93 -22.36
N LEU A 396 9.39 -39.41 -22.14
CA LEU A 396 9.85 -38.05 -22.53
C LEU A 396 9.51 -37.72 -24.03
N GLN A 397 8.68 -38.52 -24.69
CA GLN A 397 8.33 -38.36 -26.07
C GLN A 397 7.18 -37.38 -26.22
N ASN A 398 7.56 -36.28 -26.83
CA ASN A 398 6.71 -35.20 -27.34
C ASN A 398 6.16 -34.19 -26.34
N LEU A 399 7.06 -33.40 -25.76
CA LEU A 399 6.71 -32.17 -25.01
C LEU A 399 6.54 -30.95 -25.94
N GLU A 400 6.57 -31.13 -27.25
CA GLU A 400 6.52 -30.04 -28.23
C GLU A 400 5.28 -29.12 -28.07
N GLU A 401 4.13 -29.73 -27.77
CA GLU A 401 2.89 -28.96 -27.57
C GLU A 401 2.99 -28.06 -26.32
N GLN A 402 3.44 -28.61 -25.18
CA GLN A 402 3.59 -27.88 -23.93
C GLN A 402 4.71 -26.83 -24.04
N LEU A 403 5.83 -27.14 -24.67
CA LEU A 403 6.90 -26.19 -24.95
C LEU A 403 6.40 -25.03 -25.82
N LYS A 404 5.65 -25.34 -26.88
CA LYS A 404 5.06 -24.32 -27.75
C LYS A 404 4.07 -23.43 -27.02
N GLU A 405 3.20 -24.02 -26.19
CA GLU A 405 2.21 -23.28 -25.41
C GLU A 405 2.90 -22.39 -24.38
N LEU A 406 3.85 -22.92 -23.61
CA LEU A 406 4.59 -22.16 -22.60
C LEU A 406 5.47 -21.07 -23.23
N THR A 407 6.05 -21.34 -24.41
CA THR A 407 6.79 -20.29 -25.17
C THR A 407 5.86 -19.18 -25.63
N ALA A 408 4.66 -19.47 -26.06
CA ALA A 408 3.68 -18.44 -26.44
C ALA A 408 3.26 -17.58 -25.23
N VAL A 409 3.09 -18.19 -24.06
CA VAL A 409 2.85 -17.46 -22.80
C VAL A 409 4.03 -16.56 -22.45
N ALA A 410 5.28 -17.06 -22.60
CA ALA A 410 6.47 -16.26 -22.37
C ALA A 410 6.54 -15.02 -23.30
N GLU A 411 6.21 -15.19 -24.58
CA GLU A 411 6.19 -14.10 -25.56
C GLU A 411 5.11 -13.06 -25.23
N SER A 412 3.90 -13.52 -24.84
CA SER A 412 2.79 -12.68 -24.37
C SER A 412 3.21 -11.85 -23.18
N GLN A 413 3.68 -12.49 -22.11
CA GLN A 413 4.11 -11.83 -20.88
C GLN A 413 5.31 -10.89 -21.13
N ALA A 414 6.25 -11.24 -21.97
CA ALA A 414 7.37 -10.36 -22.33
C ALA A 414 6.90 -9.11 -23.10
N ALA A 415 5.86 -9.24 -23.93
CA ALA A 415 5.25 -8.05 -24.57
C ALA A 415 4.58 -7.13 -23.54
N CYS A 416 3.82 -7.70 -22.61
CA CYS A 416 3.20 -6.97 -21.50
C CYS A 416 4.26 -6.27 -20.63
N TYR A 417 5.34 -6.97 -20.28
CA TYR A 417 6.44 -6.37 -19.49
C TYR A 417 7.07 -5.15 -20.16
N ARG A 418 7.31 -5.23 -21.49
CA ARG A 418 7.81 -4.07 -22.25
C ARG A 418 6.83 -2.89 -22.28
N ASP A 419 5.54 -3.18 -22.33
CA ASP A 419 4.49 -2.15 -22.29
C ASP A 419 4.40 -1.52 -20.90
N ASP A 420 4.48 -2.29 -19.84
CA ASP A 420 4.49 -1.80 -18.46
C ASP A 420 5.73 -0.95 -18.15
N LEU A 421 6.92 -1.33 -18.62
CA LEU A 421 8.12 -0.49 -18.49
C LEU A 421 7.97 0.86 -19.20
N ARG A 422 7.29 0.89 -20.35
CA ARG A 422 6.97 2.16 -21.05
C ARG A 422 5.96 2.98 -20.26
N TYR A 423 4.90 2.33 -19.78
CA TYR A 423 3.88 2.96 -18.94
C TYR A 423 4.50 3.59 -17.70
N MET A 424 5.31 2.82 -16.95
CA MET A 424 6.00 3.27 -15.74
C MET A 424 6.96 4.45 -16.02
N THR A 425 7.64 4.42 -17.17
CA THR A 425 8.51 5.53 -17.60
C THR A 425 7.71 6.80 -17.78
N GLU A 426 6.57 6.73 -18.49
CA GLU A 426 5.72 7.90 -18.74
C GLU A 426 4.99 8.37 -17.46
N ALA A 427 4.58 7.45 -16.59
CA ALA A 427 4.03 7.77 -15.28
C ALA A 427 5.06 8.51 -14.39
N SER A 428 6.29 8.01 -14.34
CA SER A 428 7.40 8.66 -13.59
C SER A 428 7.67 10.09 -14.09
N LYS A 429 7.64 10.32 -15.40
CA LYS A 429 7.77 11.68 -15.98
C LYS A 429 6.63 12.59 -15.55
N LYS A 430 5.39 12.09 -15.59
CA LYS A 430 4.22 12.89 -15.21
C LYS A 430 4.26 13.31 -13.76
N ILE A 431 4.61 12.39 -12.86
CA ILE A 431 4.80 12.74 -11.46
C ILE A 431 5.99 13.69 -11.29
N GLY A 432 7.11 13.46 -11.99
CA GLY A 432 8.24 14.37 -11.98
C GLY A 432 7.87 15.82 -12.33
N LEU A 433 6.98 16.04 -13.32
CA LEU A 433 6.49 17.38 -13.66
C LEU A 433 5.67 18.00 -12.54
N LEU A 434 4.77 17.24 -11.89
CA LEU A 434 4.02 17.73 -10.73
C LEU A 434 4.95 18.11 -9.56
N LEU A 435 5.98 17.31 -9.35
CA LEU A 435 6.98 17.59 -8.30
C LEU A 435 7.85 18.83 -8.64
N GLU A 436 8.14 19.11 -9.91
CA GLU A 436 8.80 20.36 -10.30
C GLU A 436 7.96 21.59 -9.93
N GLU A 437 6.64 21.55 -10.16
CA GLU A 437 5.72 22.59 -9.70
C GLU A 437 5.71 22.74 -8.17
N CYS A 438 5.67 21.62 -7.43
CA CYS A 438 5.77 21.63 -5.96
C CYS A 438 7.09 22.27 -5.48
N ARG A 439 8.21 21.98 -6.16
CA ARG A 439 9.53 22.57 -5.83
C ARG A 439 9.54 24.08 -6.03
N GLU A 440 8.94 24.57 -7.11
CA GLU A 440 8.83 26.01 -7.38
C GLU A 440 7.98 26.69 -6.33
N MET A 441 6.82 26.11 -5.97
CA MET A 441 5.96 26.62 -4.89
C MET A 441 6.68 26.68 -3.55
N ALA A 442 7.42 25.63 -3.19
CA ALA A 442 8.18 25.60 -1.92
C ALA A 442 9.30 26.63 -1.87
N ARG A 443 9.73 27.18 -3.00
CA ARG A 443 10.73 28.25 -3.15
C ARG A 443 10.13 29.64 -3.36
N SER A 444 8.81 29.77 -3.37
CA SER A 444 8.15 31.05 -3.59
C SER A 444 8.60 32.10 -2.57
N GLU A 445 8.68 33.37 -2.98
CA GLU A 445 9.02 34.49 -2.09
C GLU A 445 8.06 34.56 -0.89
N GLU A 446 6.80 34.24 -1.11
CA GLU A 446 5.77 34.25 -0.07
C GLU A 446 6.10 33.28 1.07
N ILE A 447 6.51 32.04 0.76
CA ILE A 447 6.93 31.04 1.77
C ILE A 447 8.30 31.41 2.39
N GLN A 448 9.22 31.98 1.59
CA GLN A 448 10.58 32.31 2.03
C GLN A 448 10.63 33.56 2.91
N THR A 449 9.79 34.56 2.67
CA THR A 449 9.78 35.86 3.39
C THR A 449 9.54 35.73 4.89
N TYR A 450 8.84 34.67 5.32
CA TYR A 450 8.66 34.37 6.75
C TYR A 450 9.87 33.61 7.35
N GLY A 451 11.03 33.60 6.69
CA GLY A 451 12.19 32.76 6.99
C GLY A 451 13.44 33.46 7.50
N GLU A 452 13.46 34.75 7.50
CA GLU A 452 14.50 35.59 8.09
C GLU A 452 14.00 36.20 9.40
#